data_795b13a4148289300f98223052760ec1
#
_entry.id   795b13a4148289300f98223052760ec1
#
_cell.length_a   1.000
_cell.length_b   1.000
_cell.length_c   1.000
_cell.angle_alpha   90.00
_cell.angle_beta   90.00
_cell.angle_gamma   90.00
#
_symmetry.space_group_name_H-M   'P 1'
#
loop_
_entity.id
_entity.type
_entity.pdbx_description
1 polymer ?
#
loop_
_entity_poly.entity_id
_entity_poly.type
_entity_poly.pdbx_seq_one_letter_code
_entity_poly.pdbx_strand_id
1 'polypeptide(L)'
;MNKKMIGTLALCAILSSSMTAVAVKAVDASDTKNVNEKTEATAYSAPSAAQPVDLTYAAEQATNSVVFIKVTTNSKTQEVEYFNPFSDSPFSDFFGDFFGNRGQQRRQIETPKRQGSGSGVILSADGYIVTNNHVVGEADEILVKLNDNREFKGRIIGTDKDTDLAVIKIEAENLTPIDIASSDDLKVGEWVLAIGNPYGLTSTVTAGIVSAKARSLNASNSIESFIQTDAAINPGNSGGALVNARGQLVGINAMLYSQTGSYSGYGFAIPTSIMNKVVKDIRDFGFVQRALLGISGTDVSTYIDMQKEKGKDVDLGTVKGIYVNDVTADGAADEGGIQSGDVIISIDGKSVEKFGQLQEAIVSHRPGDKVKVTYLRDKKQHTTTLTLRNAQGTTSQLESVDTDALGASLRALTEQEKKETGLKYGILVSNIRRGKMMEAGISKGIIITQVNDVPMRTVEDFENAVKAANMSTDRVLWIRAKTQSGLNRSFTVELTDPKEKK
;
A
#
# COMPACT_ATOMS: atom_id res chain seq x y z
N MET A 1 31.54 -48.80 -17.57
CA MET A 1 31.17 -48.14 -18.83
C MET A 1 31.72 -48.93 -19.99
N ASN A 2 30.84 -49.43 -20.86
CA ASN A 2 31.21 -50.41 -21.89
C ASN A 2 31.93 -49.71 -23.06
N LYS A 3 33.05 -50.31 -23.53
CA LYS A 3 33.87 -49.82 -24.64
C LYS A 3 33.13 -49.57 -25.97
N LYS A 4 31.89 -50.09 -26.11
CA LYS A 4 31.00 -49.82 -27.26
C LYS A 4 30.32 -48.46 -27.22
N MET A 5 30.17 -47.82 -26.04
CA MET A 5 29.53 -46.52 -25.88
C MET A 5 30.48 -45.35 -26.18
N ILE A 6 31.78 -45.55 -26.05
CA ILE A 6 32.80 -44.52 -26.36
C ILE A 6 33.00 -44.39 -27.87
N GLY A 7 32.85 -45.49 -28.65
CA GLY A 7 32.94 -45.47 -30.10
C GLY A 7 31.79 -44.71 -30.79
N THR A 8 30.58 -44.75 -30.21
CA THR A 8 29.39 -44.10 -30.80
C THR A 8 29.39 -42.58 -30.55
N LEU A 9 29.92 -42.13 -29.43
CA LEU A 9 30.08 -40.69 -29.15
C LEU A 9 31.21 -40.04 -29.99
N ALA A 10 32.26 -40.73 -30.32
CA ALA A 10 33.32 -40.25 -31.19
C ALA A 10 32.86 -40.18 -32.67
N LEU A 11 31.96 -41.04 -33.11
CA LEU A 11 31.43 -41.05 -34.48
C LEU A 11 30.43 -39.93 -34.72
N CYS A 12 29.63 -39.53 -33.71
CA CYS A 12 28.69 -38.39 -33.80
C CYS A 12 29.41 -37.04 -33.82
N ALA A 13 30.59 -36.92 -33.18
CA ALA A 13 31.35 -35.66 -33.18
C ALA A 13 32.10 -35.43 -34.52
N ILE A 14 32.41 -36.45 -35.25
CA ILE A 14 33.11 -36.36 -36.57
C ILE A 14 32.11 -36.10 -37.71
N LEU A 15 30.85 -36.54 -37.58
CA LEU A 15 29.80 -36.31 -38.57
C LEU A 15 29.20 -34.88 -38.51
N SER A 16 29.28 -34.22 -37.36
CA SER A 16 28.79 -32.86 -37.25
C SER A 16 29.75 -31.77 -37.75
N SER A 17 31.04 -32.07 -37.85
CA SER A 17 32.05 -31.12 -38.37
C SER A 17 32.27 -31.17 -39.88
N SER A 18 31.80 -32.22 -40.57
CA SER A 18 31.96 -32.38 -42.02
C SER A 18 30.77 -31.84 -42.82
N MET A 19 29.61 -31.56 -42.21
CA MET A 19 28.43 -31.04 -42.90
C MET A 19 28.42 -29.52 -43.03
N THR A 20 29.20 -28.79 -42.23
CA THR A 20 29.32 -27.33 -42.29
C THR A 20 30.31 -26.84 -43.37
N ALA A 21 31.17 -27.70 -43.86
CA ALA A 21 32.20 -27.33 -44.87
C ALA A 21 31.73 -27.50 -46.34
N VAL A 22 30.62 -28.21 -46.57
CA VAL A 22 30.13 -28.46 -47.97
C VAL A 22 29.05 -27.42 -48.39
N ALA A 23 28.48 -26.65 -47.45
CA ALA A 23 27.47 -25.66 -47.79
C ALA A 23 28.00 -24.28 -48.22
N VAL A 24 29.33 -24.05 -48.15
CA VAL A 24 29.98 -22.76 -48.51
C VAL A 24 30.57 -22.72 -49.90
N LYS A 25 30.63 -23.85 -50.65
CA LYS A 25 31.24 -23.92 -51.98
C LYS A 25 30.29 -24.04 -53.17
N ALA A 26 28.98 -23.89 -52.98
CA ALA A 26 27.99 -24.04 -54.06
C ALA A 26 27.19 -22.77 -54.41
N VAL A 27 27.66 -21.59 -54.01
CA VAL A 27 27.06 -20.32 -54.41
C VAL A 27 28.15 -19.40 -54.96
N ASP A 28 28.72 -19.81 -56.10
CA ASP A 28 29.41 -18.89 -56.99
C ASP A 28 29.16 -19.37 -58.43
N ALA A 29 28.31 -18.72 -59.11
CA ALA A 29 28.26 -18.43 -60.51
C ALA A 29 26.81 -18.45 -61.05
N SER A 30 26.44 -17.31 -61.53
CA SER A 30 25.37 -16.97 -62.52
C SER A 30 24.08 -16.43 -61.88
N ASP A 31 23.90 -15.15 -61.81
CA ASP A 31 23.08 -14.31 -62.68
C ASP A 31 23.02 -12.87 -62.16
N THR A 32 23.80 -12.03 -62.79
CA THR A 32 23.59 -10.56 -62.74
C THR A 32 22.35 -10.18 -63.49
N LYS A 33 21.28 -9.80 -62.78
CA LYS A 33 20.27 -8.87 -63.28
C LYS A 33 19.91 -7.88 -62.21
N ASN A 34 20.18 -6.62 -62.52
CA ASN A 34 19.83 -5.42 -61.79
C ASN A 34 18.46 -5.46 -61.16
N VAL A 35 18.40 -5.35 -59.83
CA VAL A 35 17.31 -4.73 -59.10
C VAL A 35 17.92 -3.72 -58.16
N ASN A 36 17.86 -2.44 -58.53
CA ASN A 36 18.12 -1.32 -57.67
C ASN A 36 16.94 -1.20 -56.68
N GLU A 37 16.95 -1.97 -55.61
CA GLU A 37 16.22 -1.62 -54.42
C GLU A 37 17.21 -1.08 -53.40
N LYS A 38 17.15 0.24 -53.20
CA LYS A 38 17.74 0.92 -52.06
C LYS A 38 17.08 0.38 -50.79
N THR A 39 17.55 -0.70 -50.29
CA THR A 39 17.35 -1.05 -48.88
C THR A 39 18.30 -0.12 -48.09
N GLU A 40 17.76 0.98 -47.58
CA GLU A 40 18.41 1.73 -46.52
C GLU A 40 18.53 0.78 -45.33
N ALA A 41 19.65 0.09 -45.24
CA ALA A 41 20.07 -0.53 -43.99
C ALA A 41 20.24 0.63 -43.01
N THR A 42 19.24 0.85 -42.16
CA THR A 42 19.44 1.65 -40.96
C THR A 42 20.58 0.99 -40.20
N ALA A 43 21.77 1.55 -40.36
CA ALA A 43 22.90 1.19 -39.56
C ALA A 43 22.47 1.44 -38.10
N TYR A 44 22.19 0.37 -37.38
CA TYR A 44 22.17 0.42 -35.94
C TYR A 44 23.60 0.86 -35.54
N SER A 45 23.75 2.15 -35.27
CA SER A 45 24.95 2.63 -34.61
C SER A 45 24.99 1.91 -33.27
N ALA A 46 25.91 0.97 -33.10
CA ALA A 46 26.13 0.36 -31.80
C ALA A 46 26.28 1.50 -30.78
N PRO A 47 25.52 1.49 -29.69
CA PRO A 47 25.71 2.50 -28.66
C PRO A 47 27.21 2.45 -28.30
N SER A 48 27.83 3.63 -28.19
CA SER A 48 29.22 3.77 -27.72
C SER A 48 29.35 2.90 -26.46
N ALA A 49 30.45 2.11 -26.37
CA ALA A 49 30.66 1.15 -25.28
C ALA A 49 30.14 1.72 -23.96
N ALA A 50 29.12 1.08 -23.40
CA ALA A 50 28.50 1.55 -22.18
C ALA A 50 29.60 1.65 -21.12
N GLN A 51 29.81 2.86 -20.58
CA GLN A 51 30.71 3.03 -19.45
C GLN A 51 30.20 2.19 -18.27
N PRO A 52 31.11 1.50 -17.53
CA PRO A 52 30.67 0.81 -16.31
C PRO A 52 29.89 1.77 -15.41
N VAL A 53 28.71 1.36 -14.98
CA VAL A 53 27.90 2.18 -14.08
C VAL A 53 28.55 2.12 -12.70
N ASP A 54 29.09 3.24 -12.24
CA ASP A 54 29.53 3.39 -10.84
C ASP A 54 28.32 3.74 -9.97
N LEU A 55 27.95 2.86 -9.07
CA LEU A 55 26.83 3.02 -8.14
C LEU A 55 27.29 3.45 -6.74
N THR A 56 28.60 3.60 -6.50
CA THR A 56 29.16 4.00 -5.20
C THR A 56 28.68 5.37 -4.79
N TYR A 57 28.69 6.33 -5.70
CA TYR A 57 28.18 7.67 -5.44
C TYR A 57 26.70 7.66 -4.99
N ALA A 58 25.86 6.90 -5.71
CA ALA A 58 24.43 6.81 -5.37
C ALA A 58 24.21 6.19 -3.97
N ALA A 59 24.99 5.16 -3.63
CA ALA A 59 24.96 4.51 -2.33
C ALA A 59 25.40 5.47 -1.21
N GLU A 60 26.51 6.19 -1.39
CA GLU A 60 27.05 7.15 -0.42
C GLU A 60 26.06 8.29 -0.14
N GLN A 61 25.41 8.83 -1.18
CA GLN A 61 24.44 9.90 -1.03
C GLN A 61 23.20 9.46 -0.25
N ALA A 62 22.69 8.26 -0.52
CA ALA A 62 21.38 7.85 0.00
C ALA A 62 21.44 7.13 1.35
N THR A 63 22.53 6.44 1.71
CA THR A 63 22.63 5.66 2.94
C THR A 63 22.44 6.49 4.21
N ASN A 64 22.90 7.74 4.23
CA ASN A 64 22.78 8.63 5.40
C ASN A 64 21.33 9.10 5.65
N SER A 65 20.47 8.97 4.64
CA SER A 65 19.05 9.29 4.74
C SER A 65 18.17 8.11 5.08
N VAL A 66 18.75 6.88 5.18
CA VAL A 66 18.00 5.66 5.50
C VAL A 66 18.26 5.28 6.95
N VAL A 67 17.18 5.02 7.70
CA VAL A 67 17.21 4.75 9.13
C VAL A 67 16.70 3.35 9.43
N PHE A 68 17.13 2.80 10.56
CA PHE A 68 16.55 1.61 11.16
C PHE A 68 15.36 1.98 12.04
N ILE A 69 14.27 1.22 11.92
CA ILE A 69 13.08 1.36 12.75
C ILE A 69 12.88 0.07 13.53
N LYS A 70 12.90 0.17 14.85
CA LYS A 70 12.51 -0.89 15.77
C LYS A 70 11.16 -0.58 16.36
N VAL A 71 10.26 -1.53 16.29
CA VAL A 71 8.91 -1.42 16.86
C VAL A 71 8.71 -2.42 17.96
N THR A 72 7.94 -2.05 18.96
CA THR A 72 7.51 -2.92 20.03
C THR A 72 6.00 -2.88 20.13
N THR A 73 5.37 -4.04 20.09
CA THR A 73 3.95 -4.22 20.40
C THR A 73 3.86 -4.92 21.75
N ASN A 74 3.24 -4.25 22.72
CA ASN A 74 3.13 -4.76 24.08
C ASN A 74 2.12 -5.93 24.14
N SER A 75 2.24 -6.75 25.18
CA SER A 75 1.29 -7.84 25.42
C SER A 75 -0.13 -7.28 25.57
N LYS A 76 -1.06 -7.80 24.78
CA LYS A 76 -2.49 -7.45 24.86
C LYS A 76 -3.24 -8.66 25.37
N THR A 77 -3.98 -8.48 26.47
CA THR A 77 -4.89 -9.52 26.96
C THR A 77 -6.19 -9.40 26.17
N GLN A 78 -6.48 -10.34 25.27
CA GLN A 78 -7.76 -10.43 24.60
C GLN A 78 -8.64 -11.45 25.32
N GLU A 79 -9.84 -11.04 25.71
CA GLU A 79 -10.90 -11.96 26.11
C GLU A 79 -11.55 -12.48 24.81
N VAL A 80 -11.28 -13.71 24.45
CA VAL A 80 -11.97 -14.37 23.33
C VAL A 80 -13.20 -15.07 23.91
N GLU A 81 -14.38 -14.56 23.61
CA GLU A 81 -15.62 -15.31 23.79
C GLU A 81 -15.64 -16.41 22.71
N TYR A 82 -15.51 -17.65 23.14
CA TYR A 82 -15.72 -18.79 22.27
C TYR A 82 -17.21 -18.88 21.96
N PHE A 83 -17.60 -18.47 20.78
CA PHE A 83 -18.92 -18.80 20.25
C PHE A 83 -18.94 -20.30 19.92
N ASN A 84 -19.62 -21.07 20.73
CA ASN A 84 -19.88 -22.47 20.43
C ASN A 84 -21.08 -22.52 19.45
N PRO A 85 -20.87 -22.81 18.13
CA PRO A 85 -21.94 -22.81 17.14
C PRO A 85 -23.01 -23.88 17.38
N PHE A 86 -22.83 -24.73 18.39
CA PHE A 86 -23.73 -25.83 18.75
C PHE A 86 -24.52 -25.59 20.04
N SER A 87 -24.40 -24.42 20.69
CA SER A 87 -25.09 -24.13 21.96
C SER A 87 -26.62 -24.08 21.83
N ASP A 88 -27.15 -23.78 20.66
CA ASP A 88 -28.59 -23.64 20.38
C ASP A 88 -29.17 -24.78 19.53
N SER A 89 -28.48 -25.93 19.43
CA SER A 89 -28.97 -27.08 18.70
C SER A 89 -29.76 -28.04 19.63
N PRO A 90 -30.87 -28.67 19.15
CA PRO A 90 -31.64 -29.66 19.94
C PRO A 90 -30.82 -30.88 20.42
N PHE A 91 -29.56 -30.98 19.99
CA PHE A 91 -28.63 -32.06 20.36
C PHE A 91 -27.62 -31.62 21.42
N SER A 92 -27.68 -30.40 21.96
CA SER A 92 -26.77 -29.90 22.96
C SER A 92 -26.75 -30.72 24.23
N ASP A 93 -27.92 -31.25 24.65
CA ASP A 93 -28.07 -32.06 25.85
C ASP A 93 -27.47 -33.47 25.72
N PHE A 94 -27.42 -34.00 24.49
CA PHE A 94 -26.84 -35.32 24.23
C PHE A 94 -25.33 -35.30 24.09
N PHE A 95 -24.76 -34.23 23.56
CA PHE A 95 -23.31 -34.08 23.40
C PHE A 95 -22.63 -33.39 24.61
N GLY A 96 -23.38 -32.65 25.42
CA GLY A 96 -22.87 -31.96 26.61
C GLY A 96 -22.30 -32.92 27.66
N ASP A 97 -22.89 -34.08 27.81
CA ASP A 97 -22.47 -35.09 28.80
C ASP A 97 -21.23 -35.90 28.36
N PHE A 98 -20.98 -36.00 27.04
CA PHE A 98 -19.82 -36.74 26.49
C PHE A 98 -18.55 -35.92 26.38
N PHE A 99 -18.66 -34.59 26.24
CA PHE A 99 -17.52 -33.66 26.12
C PHE A 99 -17.28 -32.75 27.35
N GLY A 100 -17.93 -33.10 28.48
CA GLY A 100 -17.65 -32.43 29.78
C GLY A 100 -18.17 -31.01 29.83
N ASN A 101 -19.35 -30.86 30.39
CA ASN A 101 -19.92 -29.60 30.80
C ASN A 101 -18.98 -28.92 31.80
N ARG A 102 -18.09 -28.06 31.30
CA ARG A 102 -17.37 -27.07 32.11
C ARG A 102 -17.71 -25.71 31.57
N GLY A 103 -18.41 -24.97 32.43
CA GLY A 103 -18.92 -23.64 32.24
C GLY A 103 -18.01 -22.71 31.44
N GLN A 104 -18.61 -21.71 30.87
CA GLN A 104 -18.00 -20.60 30.16
C GLN A 104 -16.66 -20.18 30.78
N GLN A 105 -15.58 -20.80 30.38
CA GLN A 105 -14.24 -20.34 30.73
C GLN A 105 -13.85 -19.32 29.68
N ARG A 106 -14.04 -18.05 30.02
CA ARG A 106 -13.32 -16.94 29.39
C ARG A 106 -11.84 -17.23 29.52
N ARG A 107 -11.21 -17.72 28.46
CA ARG A 107 -9.76 -17.83 28.41
C ARG A 107 -9.22 -16.47 28.02
N GLN A 108 -8.53 -15.83 28.93
CA GLN A 108 -7.66 -14.70 28.61
C GLN A 108 -6.47 -15.26 27.83
N ILE A 109 -6.39 -14.91 26.54
CA ILE A 109 -5.20 -15.19 25.73
C ILE A 109 -4.33 -13.94 25.84
N GLU A 110 -3.23 -14.06 26.53
CA GLU A 110 -2.19 -13.04 26.59
C GLU A 110 -1.35 -13.18 25.32
N THR A 111 -1.48 -12.21 24.38
CA THR A 111 -0.56 -12.14 23.25
C THR A 111 0.80 -11.67 23.77
N PRO A 112 1.88 -12.41 23.50
CA PRO A 112 3.20 -12.03 24.01
C PRO A 112 3.66 -10.70 23.39
N LYS A 113 4.52 -9.98 24.11
CA LYS A 113 5.24 -8.81 23.59
C LYS A 113 5.98 -9.21 22.31
N ARG A 114 5.75 -8.47 21.23
CA ARG A 114 6.40 -8.70 19.93
C ARG A 114 7.33 -7.54 19.60
N GLN A 115 8.43 -7.85 18.94
CA GLN A 115 9.34 -6.87 18.39
C GLN A 115 9.40 -7.09 16.88
N GLY A 116 9.32 -6.00 16.14
CA GLY A 116 9.50 -5.95 14.69
C GLY A 116 10.58 -4.95 14.33
N SER A 117 11.02 -5.01 13.10
CA SER A 117 11.96 -4.04 12.57
C SER A 117 11.76 -3.81 11.08
N GLY A 118 12.14 -2.65 10.63
CA GLY A 118 12.15 -2.23 9.24
C GLY A 118 13.08 -1.05 9.05
N SER A 119 12.92 -0.39 7.92
CA SER A 119 13.67 0.81 7.56
C SER A 119 12.75 2.01 7.38
N GLY A 120 13.32 3.19 7.31
CA GLY A 120 12.62 4.42 6.97
C GLY A 120 13.53 5.35 6.19
N VAL A 121 12.96 6.36 5.57
CA VAL A 121 13.67 7.36 4.77
C VAL A 121 13.39 8.75 5.32
N ILE A 122 14.45 9.49 5.65
CA ILE A 122 14.36 10.87 6.14
C ILE A 122 13.96 11.77 4.99
N LEU A 123 12.82 12.46 5.12
CA LEU A 123 12.28 13.35 4.10
C LEU A 123 12.60 14.83 4.37
N SER A 124 12.85 15.19 5.63
CA SER A 124 13.08 16.58 6.00
C SER A 124 14.02 16.75 7.18
N ALA A 125 14.70 17.87 7.24
CA ALA A 125 15.68 18.19 8.30
C ALA A 125 15.03 18.31 9.69
N ASP A 126 13.73 18.56 9.76
CA ASP A 126 12.95 18.61 11.00
C ASP A 126 12.49 17.23 11.49
N GLY A 127 12.84 16.13 10.81
CA GLY A 127 12.69 14.77 11.31
C GLY A 127 11.45 14.02 10.85
N TYR A 128 10.81 14.41 9.74
CA TYR A 128 9.80 13.56 9.11
C TYR A 128 10.46 12.40 8.37
N ILE A 129 9.96 11.20 8.60
CA ILE A 129 10.45 9.95 8.02
C ILE A 129 9.26 9.21 7.42
N VAL A 130 9.41 8.72 6.19
CA VAL A 130 8.47 7.81 5.56
C VAL A 130 8.93 6.37 5.77
N THR A 131 7.97 5.47 5.97
CA THR A 131 8.17 4.02 6.07
C THR A 131 6.92 3.29 5.57
N ASN A 132 6.89 1.96 5.66
CA ASN A 132 5.67 1.22 5.38
C ASN A 132 4.73 1.19 6.59
N ASN A 133 3.42 1.15 6.30
CA ASN A 133 2.40 0.98 7.34
C ASN A 133 2.57 -0.35 8.08
N HIS A 134 2.85 -1.46 7.38
CA HIS A 134 3.03 -2.76 8.02
C HIS A 134 4.22 -2.81 8.99
N VAL A 135 5.18 -1.88 8.88
CA VAL A 135 6.32 -1.76 9.82
C VAL A 135 5.87 -1.13 11.14
N VAL A 136 5.03 -0.08 11.11
CA VAL A 136 4.74 0.75 12.29
C VAL A 136 3.29 0.76 12.74
N GLY A 137 2.35 0.28 11.89
CA GLY A 137 0.90 0.48 12.09
C GLY A 137 0.33 -0.16 13.37
N GLU A 138 0.98 -1.17 13.93
CA GLU A 138 0.56 -1.84 15.17
C GLU A 138 1.54 -1.59 16.34
N ALA A 139 2.47 -0.64 16.18
CA ALA A 139 3.50 -0.37 17.16
C ALA A 139 2.95 0.46 18.33
N ASP A 140 3.21 0.00 19.57
CA ASP A 140 2.99 0.80 20.78
C ASP A 140 4.21 1.70 21.09
N GLU A 141 5.42 1.29 20.66
CA GLU A 141 6.65 2.05 20.80
C GLU A 141 7.49 1.96 19.52
N ILE A 142 8.02 3.09 19.09
CA ILE A 142 8.88 3.20 17.92
C ILE A 142 10.23 3.79 18.36
N LEU A 143 11.31 3.11 18.03
CA LEU A 143 12.68 3.57 18.18
C LEU A 143 13.31 3.67 16.80
N VAL A 144 13.81 4.85 16.46
CA VAL A 144 14.52 5.14 15.21
C VAL A 144 16.00 5.26 15.49
N LYS A 145 16.82 4.49 14.80
CA LYS A 145 18.28 4.58 14.88
C LYS A 145 18.83 5.09 13.56
N LEU A 146 19.56 6.17 13.61
CA LEU A 146 20.22 6.79 12.46
C LEU A 146 21.49 6.00 12.06
N ASN A 147 22.00 6.29 10.87
CA ASN A 147 23.23 5.68 10.36
C ASN A 147 24.47 6.02 11.22
N ASP A 148 24.47 7.15 11.93
CA ASP A 148 25.51 7.57 12.88
C ASP A 148 25.32 7.00 14.30
N ASN A 149 24.43 6.03 14.47
CA ASN A 149 24.06 5.36 15.72
C ASN A 149 23.30 6.19 16.75
N ARG A 150 22.89 7.43 16.46
CA ARG A 150 21.98 8.18 17.34
C ARG A 150 20.59 7.50 17.34
N GLU A 151 19.96 7.43 18.50
CA GLU A 151 18.65 6.81 18.68
C GLU A 151 17.62 7.81 19.18
N PHE A 152 16.41 7.76 18.60
CA PHE A 152 15.32 8.67 18.91
C PHE A 152 14.00 7.92 19.03
N LYS A 153 13.13 8.40 19.93
CA LYS A 153 11.74 7.93 19.96
C LYS A 153 11.00 8.52 18.75
N GLY A 154 10.31 7.66 18.01
CA GLY A 154 9.44 8.06 16.92
C GLY A 154 7.98 8.13 17.38
N ARG A 155 7.20 9.05 16.80
CA ARG A 155 5.74 9.07 16.91
C ARG A 155 5.12 8.99 15.52
N ILE A 156 4.00 8.28 15.40
CA ILE A 156 3.24 8.19 14.15
C ILE A 156 2.52 9.53 13.93
N ILE A 157 2.67 10.10 12.73
CA ILE A 157 1.90 11.27 12.28
C ILE A 157 0.61 10.79 11.62
N GLY A 158 0.71 9.73 10.81
CA GLY A 158 -0.42 9.07 10.19
C GLY A 158 0.04 7.86 9.39
N THR A 159 -0.92 7.00 9.08
CA THR A 159 -0.72 5.78 8.31
C THR A 159 -1.75 5.66 7.21
N ASP A 160 -1.39 4.99 6.14
CA ASP A 160 -2.29 4.64 5.05
C ASP A 160 -2.12 3.16 4.69
N LYS A 161 -3.12 2.36 5.04
CA LYS A 161 -3.11 0.91 4.82
C LYS A 161 -3.24 0.56 3.34
N ASP A 162 -3.97 1.36 2.56
CA ASP A 162 -4.25 1.07 1.17
C ASP A 162 -3.01 1.21 0.28
N THR A 163 -2.11 2.14 0.60
CA THR A 163 -0.81 2.30 -0.09
C THR A 163 0.34 1.68 0.67
N ASP A 164 0.10 1.13 1.88
CA ASP A 164 1.13 0.62 2.79
C ASP A 164 2.22 1.65 3.13
N LEU A 165 1.84 2.92 3.33
CA LEU A 165 2.74 3.99 3.73
C LEU A 165 2.42 4.50 5.13
N ALA A 166 3.43 4.99 5.82
CA ALA A 166 3.31 5.68 7.09
C ALA A 166 4.30 6.84 7.17
N VAL A 167 3.93 7.88 7.91
CA VAL A 167 4.81 8.99 8.25
C VAL A 167 5.01 9.00 9.75
N ILE A 168 6.27 8.98 10.17
CA ILE A 168 6.67 9.14 11.56
C ILE A 168 7.50 10.40 11.74
N LYS A 169 7.60 10.88 12.96
CA LYS A 169 8.37 12.08 13.33
C LYS A 169 9.32 11.74 14.48
N ILE A 170 10.55 12.19 14.35
CA ILE A 170 11.54 12.21 15.42
C ILE A 170 11.95 13.65 15.74
N GLU A 171 12.32 13.92 16.97
CA GLU A 171 12.89 15.21 17.38
C GLU A 171 14.42 15.08 17.37
N ALA A 172 15.03 15.47 16.25
CA ALA A 172 16.46 15.36 16.01
C ALA A 172 16.95 16.52 15.16
N GLU A 173 18.22 16.87 15.37
CA GLU A 173 18.94 17.89 14.61
C GLU A 173 20.01 17.25 13.71
N ASN A 174 20.50 18.02 12.74
CA ASN A 174 21.55 17.59 11.81
C ASN A 174 21.19 16.30 11.06
N LEU A 175 19.96 16.23 10.55
CA LEU A 175 19.49 15.16 9.70
C LEU A 175 19.87 15.44 8.24
N THR A 176 20.06 14.37 7.47
CA THR A 176 20.32 14.43 6.02
C THR A 176 19.06 13.94 5.29
N PRO A 177 18.18 14.84 4.80
CA PRO A 177 17.04 14.46 3.97
C PRO A 177 17.51 13.89 2.64
N ILE A 178 16.74 12.93 2.09
CA ILE A 178 17.02 12.38 0.78
C ILE A 178 16.52 13.33 -0.33
N ASP A 179 17.27 13.40 -1.43
CA ASP A 179 16.76 14.03 -2.65
C ASP A 179 15.71 13.14 -3.30
N ILE A 180 14.58 13.72 -3.73
CA ILE A 180 13.45 13.00 -4.33
C ILE A 180 13.40 13.28 -5.83
N ALA A 181 13.35 12.23 -6.65
CA ALA A 181 13.08 12.29 -8.08
C ALA A 181 11.68 11.79 -8.41
N SER A 182 11.18 12.17 -9.59
CA SER A 182 9.91 11.65 -10.10
C SER A 182 10.07 10.19 -10.54
N SER A 183 9.25 9.31 -9.99
CA SER A 183 9.15 7.90 -10.44
C SER A 183 8.50 7.78 -11.83
N ASP A 184 7.78 8.82 -12.31
CA ASP A 184 7.19 8.84 -13.65
C ASP A 184 8.27 8.79 -14.74
N ASP A 185 9.42 9.43 -14.47
CA ASP A 185 10.55 9.54 -15.40
C ASP A 185 11.38 8.26 -15.52
N LEU A 186 11.25 7.32 -14.56
CA LEU A 186 11.95 6.04 -14.59
C LEU A 186 11.58 5.22 -15.82
N LYS A 187 12.57 4.57 -16.41
CA LYS A 187 12.41 3.64 -17.53
C LYS A 187 12.78 2.22 -17.12
N VAL A 188 12.10 1.25 -17.70
CA VAL A 188 12.48 -0.16 -17.57
C VAL A 188 13.90 -0.35 -18.09
N GLY A 189 14.74 -1.05 -17.32
CA GLY A 189 16.16 -1.24 -17.58
C GLY A 189 17.08 -0.23 -16.90
N GLU A 190 16.58 0.84 -16.29
CA GLU A 190 17.41 1.78 -15.51
C GLU A 190 17.89 1.14 -14.21
N TRP A 191 19.14 1.42 -13.85
CA TRP A 191 19.75 0.97 -12.61
C TRP A 191 19.09 1.63 -11.40
N VAL A 192 18.83 0.82 -10.38
CA VAL A 192 18.32 1.24 -9.07
C VAL A 192 19.06 0.53 -7.95
N LEU A 193 19.12 1.19 -6.79
CA LEU A 193 19.62 0.63 -5.54
C LEU A 193 18.50 0.53 -4.54
N ALA A 194 18.30 -0.64 -3.94
CA ALA A 194 17.43 -0.81 -2.78
C ALA A 194 18.30 -0.72 -1.51
N ILE A 195 17.97 0.25 -0.65
CA ILE A 195 18.72 0.58 0.56
C ILE A 195 17.81 0.35 1.76
N GLY A 196 18.33 -0.36 2.74
CA GLY A 196 17.69 -0.57 4.02
C GLY A 196 18.70 -0.67 5.14
N ASN A 197 18.22 -0.76 6.37
CA ASN A 197 19.05 -0.93 7.57
C ASN A 197 18.56 -2.14 8.39
N PRO A 198 18.74 -3.38 7.88
CA PRO A 198 18.28 -4.58 8.56
C PRO A 198 19.03 -4.79 9.87
N TYR A 199 18.30 -5.20 10.91
CA TYR A 199 18.85 -5.61 12.24
C TYR A 199 19.63 -4.51 13.00
N GLY A 200 19.50 -3.23 12.61
CA GLY A 200 20.27 -2.14 13.25
C GLY A 200 21.77 -2.20 13.00
N LEU A 201 22.19 -3.03 12.05
CA LEU A 201 23.53 -3.05 11.48
C LEU A 201 23.68 -1.85 10.53
N THR A 202 24.90 -1.62 10.02
CA THR A 202 25.12 -0.60 8.99
C THR A 202 24.24 -0.83 7.77
N SER A 203 23.86 0.25 7.09
CA SER A 203 23.00 0.24 5.91
C SER A 203 23.42 -0.84 4.90
N THR A 204 22.46 -1.60 4.42
CA THR A 204 22.64 -2.62 3.38
C THR A 204 22.13 -2.07 2.06
N VAL A 205 22.94 -2.20 1.01
CA VAL A 205 22.62 -1.76 -0.34
C VAL A 205 22.62 -2.96 -1.27
N THR A 206 21.55 -3.11 -2.06
CA THR A 206 21.46 -4.08 -3.15
C THR A 206 21.21 -3.35 -4.46
N ALA A 207 21.75 -3.85 -5.57
CA ALA A 207 21.61 -3.23 -6.87
C ALA A 207 20.81 -4.12 -7.82
N GLY A 208 20.08 -3.50 -8.73
CA GLY A 208 19.31 -4.13 -9.78
C GLY A 208 18.82 -3.10 -10.77
N ILE A 209 17.82 -3.46 -11.56
CA ILE A 209 17.19 -2.59 -12.55
C ILE A 209 15.70 -2.43 -12.28
N VAL A 210 15.08 -1.43 -12.90
CA VAL A 210 13.63 -1.36 -13.02
C VAL A 210 13.18 -2.46 -13.97
N SER A 211 12.56 -3.52 -13.44
CA SER A 211 12.09 -4.66 -14.24
C SER A 211 10.72 -4.38 -14.87
N ALA A 212 9.84 -3.62 -14.19
CA ALA A 212 8.55 -3.18 -14.70
C ALA A 212 8.03 -1.98 -13.88
N LYS A 213 6.99 -1.34 -14.40
CA LYS A 213 6.25 -0.26 -13.71
C LYS A 213 4.76 -0.60 -13.67
N ALA A 214 4.04 0.05 -12.76
CA ALA A 214 2.59 -0.10 -12.58
C ALA A 214 2.14 -1.55 -12.39
N ARG A 215 2.90 -2.32 -11.59
CA ARG A 215 2.53 -3.70 -11.24
C ARG A 215 1.48 -3.72 -10.15
N SER A 216 0.44 -4.50 -10.38
CA SER A 216 -0.53 -4.91 -9.35
C SER A 216 -0.35 -6.39 -9.04
N LEU A 217 -0.49 -6.75 -7.79
CA LEU A 217 -0.45 -8.13 -7.29
C LEU A 217 -1.87 -8.67 -7.02
N ASN A 218 -2.89 -7.87 -7.37
CA ASN A 218 -4.32 -8.17 -7.21
C ASN A 218 -4.75 -8.40 -5.75
N ALA A 219 -4.11 -7.75 -4.80
CA ALA A 219 -4.63 -7.71 -3.44
C ALA A 219 -5.91 -6.85 -3.40
N SER A 220 -7.00 -7.44 -2.95
CA SER A 220 -8.28 -6.74 -2.80
C SER A 220 -8.12 -5.59 -1.80
N ASN A 221 -8.61 -4.40 -2.15
CA ASN A 221 -8.61 -3.18 -1.36
C ASN A 221 -7.27 -2.45 -1.20
N SER A 222 -6.25 -2.74 -2.01
CA SER A 222 -4.98 -2.01 -2.02
C SER A 222 -4.85 -1.13 -3.26
N ILE A 223 -4.14 -0.02 -3.13
CA ILE A 223 -3.69 0.77 -4.28
C ILE A 223 -2.33 0.25 -4.70
N GLU A 224 -2.32 -0.48 -5.79
CA GLU A 224 -1.16 -1.19 -6.27
C GLU A 224 -0.69 -0.64 -7.62
N SER A 225 0.34 0.17 -7.60
CA SER A 225 1.10 0.60 -8.77
C SER A 225 2.59 0.54 -8.44
N PHE A 226 3.11 -0.68 -8.29
CA PHE A 226 4.48 -0.87 -7.84
C PHE A 226 5.51 -0.70 -8.96
N ILE A 227 6.70 -0.19 -8.60
CA ILE A 227 7.92 -0.39 -9.35
C ILE A 227 8.41 -1.80 -9.02
N GLN A 228 8.56 -2.66 -10.03
CA GLN A 228 9.19 -3.97 -9.89
C GLN A 228 10.68 -3.84 -10.15
N THR A 229 11.51 -4.48 -9.32
CA THR A 229 12.96 -4.51 -9.47
C THR A 229 13.52 -5.90 -9.13
N ASP A 230 14.67 -6.23 -9.70
CA ASP A 230 15.49 -7.38 -9.32
C ASP A 230 16.60 -7.00 -8.32
N ALA A 231 16.65 -5.76 -7.84
CA ALA A 231 17.40 -5.43 -6.62
C ALA A 231 16.83 -6.23 -5.44
N ALA A 232 17.68 -6.92 -4.68
CA ALA A 232 17.22 -7.82 -3.64
C ALA A 232 16.54 -7.06 -2.50
N ILE A 233 15.25 -7.31 -2.33
CA ILE A 233 14.45 -6.83 -1.19
C ILE A 233 14.26 -8.02 -0.25
N ASN A 234 14.64 -7.84 1.01
CA ASN A 234 14.56 -8.86 2.07
C ASN A 234 13.93 -8.25 3.32
N PRO A 235 13.46 -9.06 4.29
CA PRO A 235 13.03 -8.56 5.59
C PRO A 235 14.07 -7.63 6.21
N GLY A 236 13.64 -6.41 6.57
CA GLY A 236 14.49 -5.34 7.06
C GLY A 236 14.73 -4.19 6.06
N ASN A 237 14.62 -4.41 4.74
CA ASN A 237 14.67 -3.33 3.75
C ASN A 237 13.31 -2.64 3.58
N SER A 238 12.21 -3.26 4.00
CA SER A 238 10.85 -2.68 3.94
C SER A 238 10.81 -1.31 4.63
N GLY A 239 10.24 -0.31 3.96
CA GLY A 239 10.23 1.09 4.37
C GLY A 239 11.48 1.87 4.00
N GLY A 240 12.54 1.22 3.53
CA GLY A 240 13.77 1.84 3.04
C GLY A 240 13.64 2.42 1.64
N ALA A 241 14.73 2.97 1.13
CA ALA A 241 14.77 3.69 -0.13
C ALA A 241 15.00 2.78 -1.34
N LEU A 242 14.27 3.01 -2.42
CA LEU A 242 14.68 2.68 -3.78
C LEU A 242 15.18 3.95 -4.44
N VAL A 243 16.45 3.99 -4.85
CA VAL A 243 17.07 5.17 -5.44
C VAL A 243 17.57 4.91 -6.86
N ASN A 244 17.62 5.95 -7.69
CA ASN A 244 18.22 5.89 -9.02
C ASN A 244 19.77 5.94 -8.93
N ALA A 245 20.46 5.84 -10.08
CA ALA A 245 21.92 5.90 -10.16
C ALA A 245 22.52 7.25 -9.71
N ARG A 246 21.70 8.27 -9.42
CA ARG A 246 22.14 9.56 -8.84
C ARG A 246 21.92 9.63 -7.32
N GLY A 247 21.45 8.55 -6.69
CA GLY A 247 21.13 8.52 -5.25
C GLY A 247 19.81 9.20 -4.88
N GLN A 248 18.98 9.56 -5.86
CA GLN A 248 17.70 10.21 -5.62
C GLN A 248 16.60 9.17 -5.41
N LEU A 249 15.74 9.41 -4.42
CA LEU A 249 14.61 8.55 -4.08
C LEU A 249 13.61 8.49 -5.25
N VAL A 250 13.27 7.27 -5.69
CA VAL A 250 12.28 6.99 -6.73
C VAL A 250 11.15 6.08 -6.22
N GLY A 251 11.34 5.45 -5.06
CA GLY A 251 10.31 4.63 -4.43
C GLY A 251 10.67 4.22 -3.00
N ILE A 252 9.68 3.65 -2.29
CA ILE A 252 9.84 3.06 -0.96
C ILE A 252 9.75 1.55 -1.10
N ASN A 253 10.80 0.84 -0.68
CA ASN A 253 10.83 -0.63 -0.70
C ASN A 253 9.67 -1.16 0.14
N ALA A 254 8.83 -2.02 -0.42
CA ALA A 254 7.65 -2.51 0.27
C ALA A 254 7.75 -3.99 0.60
N MET A 255 7.80 -4.83 -0.42
CA MET A 255 7.71 -6.28 -0.24
C MET A 255 8.46 -7.04 -1.33
N LEU A 256 8.68 -8.32 -1.09
CA LEU A 256 9.06 -9.29 -2.11
C LEU A 256 7.86 -10.20 -2.42
N TYR A 257 7.71 -10.60 -3.66
CA TYR A 257 6.79 -11.69 -4.01
C TYR A 257 7.57 -13.01 -4.01
N SER A 258 7.19 -13.90 -3.11
CA SER A 258 7.87 -15.19 -2.98
C SER A 258 6.91 -16.24 -2.40
N GLN A 259 6.90 -17.43 -2.99
CA GLN A 259 6.14 -18.56 -2.46
C GLN A 259 6.83 -19.21 -1.24
N THR A 260 8.12 -18.97 -1.07
CA THR A 260 8.95 -19.58 0.01
C THR A 260 9.38 -18.59 1.08
N GLY A 261 9.06 -17.30 0.93
CA GLY A 261 9.55 -16.22 1.79
C GLY A 261 10.99 -15.77 1.49
N SER A 262 11.68 -16.42 0.53
CA SER A 262 13.03 -16.05 0.09
C SER A 262 12.96 -15.21 -1.19
N TYR A 263 13.91 -14.30 -1.37
CA TYR A 263 14.04 -13.50 -2.59
C TYR A 263 14.15 -14.38 -3.84
N SER A 264 13.33 -14.10 -4.84
CA SER A 264 13.24 -14.85 -6.11
C SER A 264 13.37 -13.98 -7.35
N GLY A 265 13.93 -12.77 -7.22
CA GLY A 265 14.09 -11.83 -8.34
C GLY A 265 12.90 -10.87 -8.51
N TYR A 266 11.94 -10.85 -7.58
CA TYR A 266 10.75 -10.00 -7.63
C TYR A 266 10.66 -9.14 -6.38
N GLY A 267 11.27 -7.97 -6.43
CA GLY A 267 11.12 -6.91 -5.43
C GLY A 267 10.12 -5.86 -5.91
N PHE A 268 9.41 -5.24 -4.97
CA PHE A 268 8.41 -4.21 -5.24
C PHE A 268 8.63 -2.98 -4.37
N ALA A 269 8.51 -1.81 -4.99
CA ALA A 269 8.59 -0.53 -4.29
C ALA A 269 7.40 0.37 -4.67
N ILE A 270 6.93 1.14 -3.69
CA ILE A 270 5.88 2.14 -3.86
C ILE A 270 6.52 3.37 -4.53
N PRO A 271 6.03 3.83 -5.70
CA PRO A 271 6.65 4.94 -6.42
C PRO A 271 6.51 6.28 -5.69
N THR A 272 7.46 7.20 -5.93
CA THR A 272 7.44 8.55 -5.35
C THR A 272 6.23 9.37 -5.80
N SER A 273 5.63 9.10 -6.96
CA SER A 273 4.38 9.70 -7.43
C SER A 273 3.24 9.49 -6.42
N ILE A 274 3.12 8.29 -5.86
CA ILE A 274 2.14 7.95 -4.81
C ILE A 274 2.62 8.48 -3.45
N MET A 275 3.88 8.21 -3.09
CA MET A 275 4.46 8.59 -1.80
C MET A 275 4.31 10.09 -1.50
N ASN A 276 4.65 10.96 -2.45
CA ASN A 276 4.63 12.41 -2.26
C ASN A 276 3.24 12.93 -1.87
N LYS A 277 2.19 12.42 -2.53
CA LYS A 277 0.81 12.80 -2.24
C LYS A 277 0.39 12.29 -0.86
N VAL A 278 0.66 11.03 -0.55
CA VAL A 278 0.32 10.41 0.73
C VAL A 278 1.01 11.13 1.89
N VAL A 279 2.32 11.37 1.78
CA VAL A 279 3.10 12.09 2.80
C VAL A 279 2.57 13.51 2.99
N LYS A 280 2.29 14.22 1.88
CA LYS A 280 1.75 15.58 1.94
C LYS A 280 0.39 15.60 2.66
N ASP A 281 -0.52 14.69 2.30
CA ASP A 281 -1.83 14.63 2.93
C ASP A 281 -1.75 14.28 4.43
N ILE A 282 -0.92 13.30 4.78
CA ILE A 282 -0.72 12.92 6.19
C ILE A 282 -0.15 14.09 7.00
N ARG A 283 0.77 14.87 6.44
CA ARG A 283 1.31 16.06 7.13
C ARG A 283 0.28 17.18 7.27
N ASP A 284 -0.53 17.42 6.22
CA ASP A 284 -1.48 18.54 6.17
C ASP A 284 -2.77 18.21 6.97
N PHE A 285 -3.25 16.96 6.90
CA PHE A 285 -4.57 16.55 7.41
C PHE A 285 -4.53 15.43 8.45
N GLY A 286 -3.38 14.78 8.66
CA GLY A 286 -3.24 13.61 9.53
C GLY A 286 -3.67 12.28 8.86
N PHE A 287 -4.25 12.31 7.68
CA PHE A 287 -4.70 11.16 6.89
C PHE A 287 -4.77 11.50 5.39
N VAL A 288 -4.90 10.47 4.55
CA VAL A 288 -4.92 10.64 3.09
C VAL A 288 -6.29 11.08 2.58
N GLN A 289 -6.34 12.16 1.80
CA GLN A 289 -7.51 12.62 1.06
C GLN A 289 -7.73 11.74 -0.16
N ARG A 290 -8.64 10.77 -0.06
CA ARG A 290 -8.87 9.77 -1.08
C ARG A 290 -9.90 10.24 -2.10
N ALA A 291 -9.46 10.46 -3.34
CA ALA A 291 -10.33 10.70 -4.48
C ALA A 291 -10.68 9.37 -5.15
N LEU A 292 -11.93 9.22 -5.55
CA LEU A 292 -12.46 8.02 -6.19
C LEU A 292 -13.12 8.37 -7.52
N LEU A 293 -12.89 7.51 -8.51
CA LEU A 293 -13.57 7.55 -9.80
C LEU A 293 -14.98 6.93 -9.72
N GLY A 294 -15.14 5.93 -8.84
CA GLY A 294 -16.42 5.22 -8.67
C GLY A 294 -16.65 4.15 -9.75
N ILE A 295 -15.62 3.35 -10.05
CA ILE A 295 -15.73 2.19 -10.96
C ILE A 295 -15.11 0.95 -10.34
N SER A 296 -15.56 -0.22 -10.78
CA SER A 296 -14.77 -1.45 -10.76
C SER A 296 -14.29 -1.76 -12.18
N GLY A 297 -13.05 -2.21 -12.33
CA GLY A 297 -12.46 -2.42 -13.64
C GLY A 297 -11.46 -3.57 -13.67
N THR A 298 -11.17 -4.03 -14.87
CA THR A 298 -10.21 -5.11 -15.14
C THR A 298 -9.36 -4.71 -16.35
N ASP A 299 -8.07 -5.08 -16.35
CA ASP A 299 -7.23 -4.90 -17.53
C ASP A 299 -7.90 -5.54 -18.77
N VAL A 300 -7.94 -4.82 -19.89
CA VAL A 300 -8.58 -5.29 -21.13
C VAL A 300 -8.02 -6.66 -21.56
N SER A 301 -6.70 -6.85 -21.50
CA SER A 301 -6.07 -8.13 -21.82
C SER A 301 -6.61 -9.28 -20.96
N THR A 302 -6.68 -9.07 -19.65
CA THR A 302 -7.22 -10.06 -18.70
C THR A 302 -8.71 -10.34 -18.98
N TYR A 303 -9.50 -9.31 -19.26
CA TYR A 303 -10.91 -9.47 -19.61
C TYR A 303 -11.09 -10.30 -20.90
N ILE A 304 -10.31 -10.02 -21.94
CA ILE A 304 -10.33 -10.78 -23.20
C ILE A 304 -9.95 -12.24 -22.95
N ASP A 305 -8.89 -12.50 -22.19
CA ASP A 305 -8.46 -13.89 -21.86
C ASP A 305 -9.56 -14.64 -21.11
N MET A 306 -10.18 -14.01 -20.10
CA MET A 306 -11.32 -14.61 -19.36
C MET A 306 -12.53 -14.90 -20.25
N GLN A 307 -12.82 -14.06 -21.23
CA GLN A 307 -13.93 -14.30 -22.19
C GLN A 307 -13.58 -15.45 -23.14
N LYS A 308 -12.32 -15.50 -23.60
CA LYS A 308 -11.84 -16.58 -24.48
C LYS A 308 -11.89 -17.96 -23.80
N GLU A 309 -11.53 -18.02 -22.51
CA GLU A 309 -11.69 -19.24 -21.70
C GLU A 309 -13.17 -19.70 -21.62
N LYS A 310 -14.13 -18.77 -21.66
CA LYS A 310 -15.57 -19.03 -21.73
C LYS A 310 -16.08 -19.31 -23.14
N GLY A 311 -15.18 -19.44 -24.13
CA GLY A 311 -15.52 -19.68 -25.54
C GLY A 311 -16.12 -18.47 -26.26
N LYS A 312 -15.93 -17.26 -25.75
CA LYS A 312 -16.40 -16.00 -26.36
C LYS A 312 -15.22 -15.24 -26.95
N ASP A 313 -15.32 -14.88 -28.21
CA ASP A 313 -14.40 -13.97 -28.86
C ASP A 313 -14.94 -12.53 -28.72
N VAL A 314 -14.15 -11.68 -28.07
CA VAL A 314 -14.54 -10.28 -27.75
C VAL A 314 -13.53 -9.33 -28.35
N ASP A 315 -14.00 -8.43 -29.20
CA ASP A 315 -13.21 -7.34 -29.77
C ASP A 315 -13.69 -6.01 -29.20
N LEU A 316 -12.87 -5.41 -28.33
CA LEU A 316 -13.11 -4.10 -27.69
C LEU A 316 -12.51 -2.92 -28.45
N GLY A 317 -11.88 -3.16 -29.63
CA GLY A 317 -11.16 -2.15 -30.41
C GLY A 317 -9.78 -1.81 -29.86
N THR A 318 -9.36 -2.45 -28.77
CA THR A 318 -8.03 -2.33 -28.16
C THR A 318 -7.72 -3.57 -27.32
N VAL A 319 -6.45 -3.84 -27.12
CA VAL A 319 -5.94 -4.86 -26.17
C VAL A 319 -5.37 -4.21 -24.90
N LYS A 320 -5.38 -2.89 -24.83
CA LYS A 320 -4.86 -2.07 -23.72
C LYS A 320 -5.96 -1.22 -23.13
N GLY A 321 -5.85 -0.87 -21.87
CA GLY A 321 -6.84 -0.05 -21.16
C GLY A 321 -7.58 -0.83 -20.07
N ILE A 322 -8.53 -0.17 -19.45
CA ILE A 322 -9.32 -0.71 -18.34
C ILE A 322 -10.76 -0.90 -18.79
N TYR A 323 -11.20 -2.14 -18.86
CA TYR A 323 -12.60 -2.48 -19.06
C TYR A 323 -13.40 -2.18 -17.79
N VAL A 324 -14.43 -1.35 -17.90
CA VAL A 324 -15.32 -0.97 -16.80
C VAL A 324 -16.32 -2.09 -16.59
N ASN A 325 -16.17 -2.82 -15.48
CA ASN A 325 -17.11 -3.90 -15.11
C ASN A 325 -18.40 -3.32 -14.56
N ASP A 326 -18.28 -2.32 -13.66
CA ASP A 326 -19.40 -1.70 -12.97
C ASP A 326 -19.09 -0.25 -12.61
N VAL A 327 -20.14 0.56 -12.43
CA VAL A 327 -20.07 1.98 -12.09
C VAL A 327 -20.88 2.20 -10.81
N THR A 328 -20.29 2.85 -9.83
CA THR A 328 -20.95 3.21 -8.57
C THR A 328 -21.99 4.28 -8.82
N ALA A 329 -23.24 4.03 -8.46
CA ALA A 329 -24.31 5.00 -8.57
C ALA A 329 -23.98 6.30 -7.81
N ASP A 330 -24.30 7.44 -8.41
CA ASP A 330 -23.97 8.79 -7.92
C ASP A 330 -22.45 9.03 -7.73
N GLY A 331 -21.61 8.18 -8.30
CA GLY A 331 -20.14 8.33 -8.34
C GLY A 331 -19.70 9.31 -9.44
N ALA A 332 -18.41 9.70 -9.40
CA ALA A 332 -17.84 10.61 -10.39
C ALA A 332 -17.98 10.07 -11.85
N ALA A 333 -17.77 8.77 -12.03
CA ALA A 333 -17.89 8.11 -13.33
C ALA A 333 -19.33 8.09 -13.84
N ASP A 334 -20.31 7.83 -12.97
CA ASP A 334 -21.73 7.80 -13.27
C ASP A 334 -22.21 9.18 -13.75
N GLU A 335 -21.92 10.23 -12.98
CA GLU A 335 -22.25 11.61 -13.37
C GLU A 335 -21.59 12.05 -14.68
N GLY A 336 -20.38 11.56 -14.95
CA GLY A 336 -19.65 11.82 -16.19
C GLY A 336 -20.11 10.98 -17.36
N GLY A 337 -21.13 10.11 -17.17
CA GLY A 337 -21.73 9.28 -18.21
C GLY A 337 -20.90 8.09 -18.64
N ILE A 338 -19.91 7.65 -17.83
CA ILE A 338 -19.20 6.38 -18.03
C ILE A 338 -20.14 5.23 -17.65
N GLN A 339 -20.08 4.14 -18.40
CA GLN A 339 -20.95 2.99 -18.24
C GLN A 339 -20.16 1.68 -18.19
N SER A 340 -20.77 0.65 -17.63
CA SER A 340 -20.27 -0.72 -17.77
C SER A 340 -20.11 -1.07 -19.25
N GLY A 341 -18.98 -1.68 -19.62
CA GLY A 341 -18.61 -1.97 -21.01
C GLY A 341 -17.70 -0.94 -21.67
N ASP A 342 -17.55 0.25 -21.11
CA ASP A 342 -16.56 1.22 -21.59
C ASP A 342 -15.13 0.73 -21.34
N VAL A 343 -14.19 1.21 -22.14
CA VAL A 343 -12.75 0.93 -21.94
C VAL A 343 -12.02 2.25 -21.73
N ILE A 344 -11.56 2.51 -20.50
CA ILE A 344 -10.76 3.70 -20.20
C ILE A 344 -9.36 3.52 -20.75
N ILE A 345 -8.89 4.49 -21.55
CA ILE A 345 -7.59 4.44 -22.24
C ILE A 345 -6.65 5.59 -21.85
N SER A 346 -7.17 6.66 -21.23
CA SER A 346 -6.34 7.80 -20.81
C SER A 346 -7.00 8.58 -19.68
N ILE A 347 -6.16 9.06 -18.73
CA ILE A 347 -6.52 10.02 -17.68
C ILE A 347 -5.60 11.25 -17.83
N ASP A 348 -6.17 12.45 -17.94
CA ASP A 348 -5.46 13.72 -18.12
C ASP A 348 -4.40 13.71 -19.23
N GLY A 349 -4.71 12.97 -20.31
CA GLY A 349 -3.82 12.82 -21.47
C GLY A 349 -2.70 11.78 -21.29
N LYS A 350 -2.51 11.21 -20.08
CA LYS A 350 -1.61 10.09 -19.86
C LYS A 350 -2.30 8.78 -20.26
N SER A 351 -1.65 7.94 -21.05
CA SER A 351 -2.16 6.61 -21.42
C SER A 351 -2.31 5.72 -20.22
N VAL A 352 -3.44 5.02 -20.13
CA VAL A 352 -3.73 4.02 -19.11
C VAL A 352 -3.90 2.67 -19.79
N GLU A 353 -2.95 1.77 -19.62
CA GLU A 353 -2.94 0.45 -20.22
C GLU A 353 -3.29 -0.67 -19.21
N LYS A 354 -3.07 -0.40 -17.92
CA LYS A 354 -3.28 -1.32 -16.81
C LYS A 354 -3.93 -0.63 -15.63
N PHE A 355 -4.63 -1.41 -14.79
CA PHE A 355 -5.37 -0.91 -13.64
C PHE A 355 -4.47 -0.16 -12.63
N GLY A 356 -3.23 -0.63 -12.41
CA GLY A 356 -2.27 0.09 -11.57
C GLY A 356 -1.97 1.52 -12.05
N GLN A 357 -1.91 1.76 -13.37
CA GLN A 357 -1.72 3.10 -13.92
C GLN A 357 -2.95 3.99 -13.69
N LEU A 358 -4.16 3.42 -13.79
CA LEU A 358 -5.38 4.14 -13.44
C LEU A 358 -5.37 4.54 -11.96
N GLN A 359 -5.04 3.60 -11.06
CA GLN A 359 -4.96 3.87 -9.62
C GLN A 359 -3.93 4.97 -9.34
N GLU A 360 -2.74 4.89 -9.92
CA GLU A 360 -1.68 5.90 -9.75
C GLU A 360 -2.11 7.28 -10.23
N ALA A 361 -2.78 7.37 -11.38
CA ALA A 361 -3.31 8.62 -11.90
C ALA A 361 -4.34 9.23 -10.93
N ILE A 362 -5.29 8.43 -10.44
CA ILE A 362 -6.36 8.92 -9.55
C ILE A 362 -5.83 9.25 -8.15
N VAL A 363 -4.88 8.46 -7.60
CA VAL A 363 -4.31 8.73 -6.27
C VAL A 363 -3.63 10.09 -6.18
N SER A 364 -3.10 10.62 -7.27
CA SER A 364 -2.47 11.94 -7.29
C SER A 364 -3.46 13.10 -7.04
N HIS A 365 -4.77 12.84 -7.18
CA HIS A 365 -5.83 13.82 -7.03
C HIS A 365 -6.47 13.82 -5.64
N ARG A 366 -7.25 14.88 -5.37
CA ARG A 366 -8.08 15.03 -4.17
C ARG A 366 -9.57 15.08 -4.54
N PRO A 367 -10.47 14.83 -3.59
CA PRO A 367 -11.90 15.08 -3.79
C PRO A 367 -12.13 16.51 -4.25
N GLY A 368 -12.99 16.69 -5.26
CA GLY A 368 -13.26 17.98 -5.90
C GLY A 368 -12.38 18.30 -7.11
N ASP A 369 -11.26 17.59 -7.31
CA ASP A 369 -10.43 17.75 -8.49
C ASP A 369 -11.16 17.25 -9.76
N LYS A 370 -10.90 17.92 -10.88
CA LYS A 370 -11.45 17.53 -12.18
C LYS A 370 -10.40 16.76 -12.96
N VAL A 371 -10.80 15.60 -13.49
CA VAL A 371 -9.96 14.77 -14.34
C VAL A 371 -10.60 14.57 -15.70
N LYS A 372 -9.80 14.61 -16.75
CA LYS A 372 -10.22 14.36 -18.13
C LYS A 372 -10.04 12.87 -18.42
N VAL A 373 -11.14 12.15 -18.64
CA VAL A 373 -11.14 10.72 -18.95
C VAL A 373 -11.43 10.51 -20.42
N THR A 374 -10.56 9.77 -21.12
CA THR A 374 -10.79 9.30 -22.48
C THR A 374 -11.05 7.81 -22.46
N TYR A 375 -12.13 7.39 -23.12
CA TYR A 375 -12.59 6.00 -23.12
C TYR A 375 -13.14 5.60 -24.50
N LEU A 376 -13.21 4.30 -24.75
CA LEU A 376 -13.87 3.70 -25.89
C LEU A 376 -15.24 3.17 -25.46
N ARG A 377 -16.28 3.50 -26.24
CA ARG A 377 -17.62 2.91 -26.20
C ARG A 377 -17.98 2.48 -27.62
N ASP A 378 -18.35 1.22 -27.79
CA ASP A 378 -18.59 0.65 -29.13
C ASP A 378 -17.42 0.93 -30.11
N LYS A 379 -16.19 0.79 -29.61
CA LYS A 379 -14.93 1.05 -30.35
C LYS A 379 -14.72 2.51 -30.80
N LYS A 380 -15.58 3.43 -30.40
CA LYS A 380 -15.45 4.86 -30.68
C LYS A 380 -14.89 5.59 -29.47
N GLN A 381 -13.97 6.51 -29.72
CA GLN A 381 -13.35 7.30 -28.68
C GLN A 381 -14.28 8.43 -28.22
N HIS A 382 -14.42 8.53 -26.92
CA HIS A 382 -15.14 9.58 -26.20
C HIS A 382 -14.24 10.22 -25.18
N THR A 383 -14.57 11.43 -24.77
CA THR A 383 -13.85 12.14 -23.71
C THR A 383 -14.86 12.87 -22.84
N THR A 384 -14.71 12.75 -21.52
CA THR A 384 -15.52 13.44 -20.54
C THR A 384 -14.63 14.03 -19.45
N THR A 385 -15.15 15.00 -18.71
CA THR A 385 -14.47 15.58 -17.53
C THR A 385 -15.28 15.23 -16.30
N LEU A 386 -14.65 14.55 -15.36
CA LEU A 386 -15.26 14.08 -14.12
C LEU A 386 -14.78 14.93 -12.94
N THR A 387 -15.65 15.18 -11.98
CA THR A 387 -15.28 15.75 -10.68
C THR A 387 -15.17 14.61 -9.68
N LEU A 388 -13.95 14.34 -9.21
CA LEU A 388 -13.68 13.22 -8.29
C LEU A 388 -14.37 13.42 -6.94
N ARG A 389 -14.78 12.32 -6.32
CA ARG A 389 -15.50 12.30 -5.04
C ARG A 389 -14.71 11.52 -3.99
N ASN A 390 -14.97 11.80 -2.71
CA ASN A 390 -14.48 10.99 -1.60
C ASN A 390 -15.35 9.73 -1.39
N ALA A 391 -15.01 8.90 -0.41
CA ALA A 391 -15.77 7.70 -0.07
C ALA A 391 -17.20 7.99 0.41
N GLN A 392 -17.47 9.21 0.86
CA GLN A 392 -18.80 9.70 1.27
C GLN A 392 -19.64 10.22 0.08
N GLY A 393 -19.10 10.15 -1.15
CA GLY A 393 -19.77 10.64 -2.35
C GLY A 393 -19.76 12.17 -2.49
N THR A 394 -18.99 12.90 -1.67
CA THR A 394 -18.88 14.36 -1.75
C THR A 394 -17.61 14.82 -2.46
N THR A 395 -17.60 16.05 -2.92
CA THR A 395 -16.42 16.69 -3.54
C THR A 395 -15.56 17.44 -2.54
N SER A 396 -15.99 17.48 -1.27
CA SER A 396 -15.27 18.20 -0.21
C SER A 396 -14.06 17.41 0.27
N GLN A 397 -12.97 18.12 0.55
CA GLN A 397 -11.87 17.55 1.29
C GLN A 397 -12.33 17.32 2.74
N LEU A 398 -11.99 16.17 3.31
CA LEU A 398 -12.35 15.87 4.68
C LEU A 398 -11.42 16.65 5.60
N GLU A 399 -11.99 17.42 6.52
CA GLU A 399 -11.22 18.02 7.61
C GLU A 399 -11.05 16.98 8.71
N SER A 400 -9.88 16.94 9.35
CA SER A 400 -9.72 16.17 10.58
C SER A 400 -10.65 16.81 11.62
N VAL A 401 -11.54 16.01 12.21
CA VAL A 401 -12.32 16.51 13.35
C VAL A 401 -11.34 16.75 14.48
N ASP A 402 -11.12 18.02 14.79
CA ASP A 402 -10.42 18.40 16.01
C ASP A 402 -11.14 17.73 17.18
N THR A 403 -10.41 16.98 18.01
CA THR A 403 -10.95 16.39 19.24
C THR A 403 -11.54 17.48 20.15
N ASP A 404 -11.05 18.71 20.03
CA ASP A 404 -11.64 19.89 20.65
C ASP A 404 -13.04 20.22 20.12
N ALA A 405 -13.32 19.96 18.84
CA ALA A 405 -14.66 20.14 18.25
C ALA A 405 -15.67 19.10 18.75
N LEU A 406 -15.22 17.94 19.24
CA LEU A 406 -16.07 16.98 19.91
C LEU A 406 -16.61 17.49 21.26
N GLY A 407 -15.95 18.49 21.84
CA GLY A 407 -16.39 19.19 23.04
C GLY A 407 -16.17 18.42 24.34
N ALA A 408 -15.24 17.48 24.38
CA ALA A 408 -14.93 16.70 25.59
C ALA A 408 -13.45 16.80 25.96
N SER A 409 -13.18 16.84 27.25
CA SER A 409 -11.83 16.61 27.77
C SER A 409 -11.76 15.17 28.30
N LEU A 410 -10.79 14.42 27.85
CA LEU A 410 -10.63 13.00 28.13
C LEU A 410 -9.35 12.76 28.93
N ARG A 411 -9.38 11.76 29.81
CA ARG A 411 -8.20 11.26 30.48
C ARG A 411 -8.32 9.75 30.77
N ALA A 412 -7.19 9.09 30.93
CA ALA A 412 -7.18 7.71 31.41
C ALA A 412 -7.72 7.60 32.84
N LEU A 413 -8.28 6.43 33.18
CA LEU A 413 -8.67 6.11 34.56
C LEU A 413 -7.45 6.01 35.45
N THR A 414 -7.56 6.55 36.67
CA THR A 414 -6.58 6.33 37.72
C THR A 414 -6.69 4.89 38.27
N GLU A 415 -5.67 4.39 38.94
CA GLU A 415 -5.69 3.04 39.54
C GLU A 415 -6.79 2.89 40.60
N GLN A 416 -7.13 3.98 41.28
CA GLN A 416 -8.24 4.00 42.26
C GLN A 416 -9.60 3.89 41.52
N GLU A 417 -9.82 4.65 40.45
CA GLU A 417 -11.05 4.59 39.65
C GLU A 417 -11.23 3.23 38.98
N LYS A 418 -10.15 2.58 38.53
CA LYS A 418 -10.18 1.20 38.01
C LYS A 418 -10.68 0.21 39.08
N LYS A 419 -10.22 0.36 40.33
CA LYS A 419 -10.66 -0.49 41.44
C LYS A 419 -12.13 -0.24 41.81
N GLU A 420 -12.54 1.03 41.88
CA GLU A 420 -13.92 1.43 42.23
C GLU A 420 -14.93 0.98 41.18
N THR A 421 -14.59 1.07 39.91
CA THR A 421 -15.48 0.72 38.77
C THR A 421 -15.38 -0.73 38.31
N GLY A 422 -14.37 -1.47 38.81
CA GLY A 422 -14.07 -2.84 38.37
C GLY A 422 -13.57 -2.91 36.90
N LEU A 423 -13.17 -1.79 36.33
CA LEU A 423 -12.66 -1.71 34.96
C LEU A 423 -11.15 -1.83 34.92
N LYS A 424 -10.64 -2.64 34.02
CA LYS A 424 -9.19 -2.74 33.77
C LYS A 424 -8.65 -1.57 32.95
N TYR A 425 -9.49 -0.95 32.12
CA TYR A 425 -9.16 0.17 31.23
C TYR A 425 -10.41 0.99 30.96
N GLY A 426 -10.22 2.17 30.38
CA GLY A 426 -11.26 3.12 30.00
C GLY A 426 -10.73 4.54 30.01
N ILE A 427 -11.37 5.41 29.27
CA ILE A 427 -11.10 6.84 29.30
C ILE A 427 -12.28 7.58 29.90
N LEU A 428 -12.02 8.42 30.88
CA LEU A 428 -13.03 9.21 31.57
C LEU A 428 -13.27 10.54 30.85
N VAL A 429 -14.53 10.86 30.58
CA VAL A 429 -14.96 12.21 30.21
C VAL A 429 -14.84 13.12 31.42
N SER A 430 -13.69 13.79 31.56
CA SER A 430 -13.38 14.63 32.71
C SER A 430 -14.11 15.98 32.68
N ASN A 431 -14.39 16.48 31.48
CA ASN A 431 -15.21 17.67 31.24
C ASN A 431 -15.96 17.54 29.92
N ILE A 432 -17.10 18.24 29.80
CA ILE A 432 -17.90 18.30 28.56
C ILE A 432 -18.33 19.74 28.34
N ARG A 433 -18.18 20.19 27.10
CA ARG A 433 -18.63 21.50 26.60
C ARG A 433 -19.52 21.31 25.37
N ARG A 434 -20.12 22.37 24.87
CA ARG A 434 -20.91 22.28 23.65
C ARG A 434 -20.09 21.68 22.51
N GLY A 435 -20.60 20.63 21.91
CA GLY A 435 -19.94 19.87 20.82
C GLY A 435 -20.66 18.55 20.55
N LYS A 436 -20.18 17.82 19.56
CA LYS A 436 -20.82 16.58 19.04
C LYS A 436 -21.04 15.50 20.11
N MET A 437 -20.13 15.37 21.07
CA MET A 437 -20.30 14.40 22.16
C MET A 437 -21.41 14.79 23.11
N MET A 438 -21.56 16.08 23.44
CA MET A 438 -22.68 16.57 24.25
C MET A 438 -24.01 16.39 23.50
N GLU A 439 -24.07 16.68 22.21
CA GLU A 439 -25.24 16.50 21.34
C GLU A 439 -25.69 15.04 21.26
N ALA A 440 -24.72 14.11 21.28
CA ALA A 440 -24.94 12.65 21.35
C ALA A 440 -25.37 12.16 22.74
N GLY A 441 -25.51 13.06 23.74
CA GLY A 441 -25.96 12.74 25.10
C GLY A 441 -24.83 12.25 26.02
N ILE A 442 -23.58 12.37 25.63
CA ILE A 442 -22.43 12.07 26.51
C ILE A 442 -22.29 13.22 27.52
N SER A 443 -22.08 12.86 28.78
CA SER A 443 -21.92 13.79 29.88
C SER A 443 -20.64 13.55 30.65
N LYS A 444 -20.22 14.51 31.47
CA LYS A 444 -19.11 14.36 32.41
C LYS A 444 -19.31 13.14 33.31
N GLY A 445 -18.26 12.39 33.55
CA GLY A 445 -18.26 11.17 34.37
C GLY A 445 -18.58 9.89 33.61
N ILE A 446 -18.88 9.94 32.34
CA ILE A 446 -18.97 8.76 31.47
C ILE A 446 -17.57 8.19 31.25
N ILE A 447 -17.46 6.87 31.33
CA ILE A 447 -16.21 6.14 31.08
C ILE A 447 -16.38 5.41 29.74
N ILE A 448 -15.67 5.86 28.73
CA ILE A 448 -15.66 5.23 27.40
C ILE A 448 -14.76 4.01 27.47
N THR A 449 -15.32 2.85 27.14
CA THR A 449 -14.61 1.57 27.18
C THR A 449 -14.26 1.05 25.78
N GLN A 450 -15.02 1.45 24.76
CA GLN A 450 -14.85 0.99 23.40
C GLN A 450 -15.40 2.02 22.40
N VAL A 451 -14.74 2.18 21.27
CA VAL A 451 -15.20 2.98 20.11
C VAL A 451 -14.95 2.18 18.84
N ASN A 452 -15.99 2.00 18.01
CA ASN A 452 -15.90 1.24 16.74
C ASN A 452 -15.14 -0.09 16.90
N ASP A 453 -15.53 -0.87 17.92
CA ASP A 453 -14.93 -2.16 18.30
C ASP A 453 -13.46 -2.11 18.78
N VAL A 454 -12.86 -0.93 18.91
CA VAL A 454 -11.53 -0.72 19.48
C VAL A 454 -11.63 -0.43 20.99
N PRO A 455 -10.95 -1.20 21.85
CA PRO A 455 -10.92 -0.91 23.30
C PRO A 455 -10.16 0.40 23.58
N MET A 456 -10.73 1.26 24.44
CA MET A 456 -10.17 2.56 24.80
C MET A 456 -9.30 2.44 26.07
N ARG A 457 -8.00 2.28 25.89
CA ARG A 457 -7.02 2.17 26.98
C ARG A 457 -6.35 3.50 27.29
N THR A 458 -6.12 4.30 26.23
CA THR A 458 -5.47 5.61 26.26
C THR A 458 -6.33 6.65 25.54
N VAL A 459 -6.04 7.92 25.76
CA VAL A 459 -6.66 9.01 24.99
C VAL A 459 -6.27 8.92 23.52
N GLU A 460 -5.05 8.46 23.24
CA GLU A 460 -4.56 8.25 21.88
C GLU A 460 -5.37 7.19 21.11
N ASP A 461 -5.85 6.12 21.78
CA ASP A 461 -6.76 5.15 21.17
C ASP A 461 -8.05 5.83 20.68
N PHE A 462 -8.56 6.79 21.45
CA PHE A 462 -9.75 7.57 21.07
C PHE A 462 -9.46 8.48 19.88
N GLU A 463 -8.35 9.21 19.88
CA GLU A 463 -7.94 10.07 18.77
C GLU A 463 -7.77 9.27 17.48
N ASN A 464 -7.17 8.08 17.58
CA ASN A 464 -7.02 7.16 16.45
C ASN A 464 -8.36 6.62 15.96
N ALA A 465 -9.29 6.32 16.86
CA ALA A 465 -10.64 5.90 16.50
C ALA A 465 -11.42 7.04 15.80
N VAL A 466 -11.28 8.30 16.26
CA VAL A 466 -11.84 9.48 15.59
C VAL A 466 -11.27 9.67 14.20
N LYS A 467 -9.93 9.56 14.05
CA LYS A 467 -9.25 9.62 12.75
C LYS A 467 -9.76 8.53 11.80
N ALA A 468 -9.87 7.28 12.29
CA ALA A 468 -10.37 6.16 11.51
C ALA A 468 -11.84 6.35 11.11
N ALA A 469 -12.69 6.83 12.02
CA ALA A 469 -14.08 7.12 11.72
C ALA A 469 -14.26 8.25 10.71
N ASN A 470 -13.40 9.28 10.75
CA ASN A 470 -13.40 10.34 9.75
C ASN A 470 -13.11 9.83 8.33
N MET A 471 -12.35 8.75 8.21
CA MET A 471 -12.03 8.11 6.93
C MET A 471 -13.07 7.08 6.50
N SER A 472 -13.98 6.66 7.41
CA SER A 472 -15.02 5.68 7.10
C SER A 472 -16.17 6.30 6.31
N THR A 473 -16.89 5.47 5.56
CA THR A 473 -18.08 5.89 4.79
C THR A 473 -19.16 6.54 5.66
N ASP A 474 -19.34 6.01 6.85
CA ASP A 474 -20.44 6.43 7.75
C ASP A 474 -20.07 7.64 8.60
N ARG A 475 -18.77 7.91 8.81
CA ARG A 475 -18.24 8.98 9.69
C ARG A 475 -18.92 9.01 11.05
N VAL A 476 -19.04 7.85 11.69
CA VAL A 476 -19.75 7.67 12.96
C VAL A 476 -18.84 7.03 14.00
N LEU A 477 -18.91 7.51 15.24
CA LEU A 477 -18.33 6.85 16.40
C LEU A 477 -19.43 6.07 17.13
N TRP A 478 -19.32 4.76 17.10
CA TRP A 478 -20.12 3.86 17.94
C TRP A 478 -19.43 3.69 19.28
N ILE A 479 -19.91 4.36 20.32
CA ILE A 479 -19.26 4.43 21.62
C ILE A 479 -19.97 3.51 22.59
N ARG A 480 -19.23 2.55 23.16
CA ARG A 480 -19.67 1.79 24.35
C ARG A 480 -19.00 2.39 25.59
N ALA A 481 -19.78 2.62 26.62
CA ALA A 481 -19.35 3.31 27.82
C ALA A 481 -20.03 2.76 29.07
N LYS A 482 -19.53 3.16 30.23
CA LYS A 482 -20.14 2.92 31.51
C LYS A 482 -20.31 4.24 32.27
N THR A 483 -21.35 4.32 33.08
CA THR A 483 -21.45 5.35 34.12
C THR A 483 -20.54 5.00 35.30
N GLN A 484 -20.26 5.96 36.16
CA GLN A 484 -19.53 5.70 37.43
C GLN A 484 -20.27 4.70 38.34
N SER A 485 -21.60 4.58 38.22
CA SER A 485 -22.40 3.57 38.91
C SER A 485 -22.38 2.18 38.23
N GLY A 486 -21.56 1.98 37.17
CA GLY A 486 -21.39 0.71 36.49
C GLY A 486 -22.42 0.36 35.40
N LEU A 487 -23.41 1.25 35.12
CA LEU A 487 -24.42 1.01 34.08
C LEU A 487 -23.82 1.14 32.70
N ASN A 488 -24.06 0.15 31.83
CA ASN A 488 -23.66 0.20 30.41
C ASN A 488 -24.47 1.24 29.65
N ARG A 489 -23.79 1.99 28.78
CA ARG A 489 -24.37 2.97 27.87
C ARG A 489 -23.74 2.81 26.48
N SER A 490 -24.53 3.12 25.46
CA SER A 490 -24.07 3.21 24.08
C SER A 490 -24.48 4.55 23.52
N PHE A 491 -23.59 5.17 22.76
CA PHE A 491 -23.80 6.45 22.12
C PHE A 491 -23.38 6.37 20.67
N THR A 492 -24.00 7.20 19.85
CA THR A 492 -23.63 7.38 18.44
C THR A 492 -23.27 8.84 18.24
N VAL A 493 -22.03 9.11 17.83
CA VAL A 493 -21.57 10.47 17.54
C VAL A 493 -21.34 10.58 16.04
N GLU A 494 -22.15 11.38 15.36
CA GLU A 494 -21.98 11.68 13.93
C GLU A 494 -20.92 12.77 13.76
N LEU A 495 -19.88 12.46 12.96
CA LEU A 495 -18.77 13.38 12.68
C LEU A 495 -19.06 14.35 11.54
N THR A 496 -20.08 14.05 10.70
CA THR A 496 -20.57 14.94 9.64
C THR A 496 -21.34 16.13 10.20
N ASP A 497 -21.18 17.30 9.60
CA ASP A 497 -22.04 18.43 9.90
C ASP A 497 -23.43 18.27 9.24
N PRO A 498 -24.52 18.71 9.91
CA PRO A 498 -25.87 18.64 9.34
C PRO A 498 -26.01 19.37 7.99
N LYS A 499 -25.08 20.28 7.67
CA LYS A 499 -25.06 21.04 6.40
C LYS A 499 -24.50 20.24 5.22
N GLU A 500 -23.76 19.16 5.47
CA GLU A 500 -23.18 18.28 4.43
C GLU A 500 -24.17 17.22 3.93
N LYS A 501 -25.32 17.05 4.58
CA LYS A 501 -26.37 16.07 4.22
C LYS A 501 -27.42 16.61 3.23
N LYS A 502 -27.14 17.72 2.50
CA LYS A 502 -28.05 18.28 1.50
C LYS A 502 -27.49 18.24 0.09
#